data_6c944c1561ddcb5a0cc5ac7c173ba75e
#
_entry.id   6c944c1561ddcb5a0cc5ac7c173ba75e
#
_cell.length_a   1.000
_cell.length_b   1.000
_cell.length_c   1.000
_cell.angle_alpha   90.00
_cell.angle_beta   90.00
_cell.angle_gamma   90.00
#
_symmetry.space_group_name_H-M   'P 1'
#
loop_
_entity.id
_entity.type
_entity.pdbx_description
1 polymer ?
#
loop_
_entity_poly.entity_id
_entity_poly.type
_entity_poly.pdbx_seq_one_letter_code
_entity_poly.pdbx_strand_id
1 'polypeptide(L)'
;RDLVRSRGLGDVYKRQDMDLPNLDQNSFALPDLDALRVDFPKHKPRILLLYGSLRDRSYSRFLTLEAQRLLDAMGAETRVFHANGLPLPDDGSAEHPKVQELREAMLWSEGQVWTSPERHGAMSAVMKSQIDWIPLPGGAIRPTQGRTLALMQVSGGSQSFNAVNQMRILGRWMRMITIPNQSSVAKAWQEFDDAGRMKPSSFYDRVVDVMEELMKFTLLTRGISDH
;
A
#
# COMPACT_ATOMS: atom_id res chain seq x y z
N ARG A 1 -43.61 -21.67 -10.43
CA ARG A 1 -42.51 -20.77 -9.96
C ARG A 1 -41.25 -21.23 -10.68
N ASP A 2 -40.99 -20.61 -11.83
CA ASP A 2 -39.82 -20.89 -12.64
C ASP A 2 -38.58 -20.26 -12.01
N LEU A 3 -37.67 -21.13 -11.60
CA LEU A 3 -36.32 -20.73 -11.22
C LEU A 3 -35.62 -20.18 -12.46
N VAL A 4 -35.38 -18.86 -12.50
CA VAL A 4 -34.53 -18.25 -13.47
C VAL A 4 -33.09 -18.77 -13.25
N ARG A 5 -32.68 -19.73 -14.11
CA ARG A 5 -31.30 -20.18 -14.17
C ARG A 5 -30.42 -18.94 -14.51
N SER A 6 -29.51 -18.59 -13.62
CA SER A 6 -28.47 -17.62 -13.90
C SER A 6 -27.67 -18.07 -15.13
N ARG A 7 -27.88 -17.45 -16.26
CA ARG A 7 -27.00 -17.60 -17.43
C ARG A 7 -25.63 -17.06 -17.02
N GLY A 8 -24.60 -17.87 -17.18
CA GLY A 8 -23.25 -17.47 -16.84
C GLY A 8 -22.81 -16.21 -17.59
N LEU A 9 -22.01 -15.39 -16.97
CA LEU A 9 -21.42 -14.15 -17.55
C LEU A 9 -20.83 -14.36 -18.95
N GLY A 10 -20.31 -15.56 -19.25
CA GLY A 10 -19.78 -15.93 -20.55
C GLY A 10 -20.79 -15.92 -21.72
N ASP A 11 -22.10 -16.07 -21.44
CA ASP A 11 -23.14 -16.03 -22.48
C ASP A 11 -23.56 -14.60 -22.83
N VAL A 12 -23.36 -13.65 -21.93
CA VAL A 12 -23.69 -12.22 -22.15
C VAL A 12 -22.68 -11.58 -23.11
N TYR A 13 -21.40 -11.98 -23.04
CA TYR A 13 -20.35 -11.45 -23.92
C TYR A 13 -20.36 -12.01 -25.33
N LYS A 14 -20.99 -13.18 -25.58
CA LYS A 14 -21.06 -13.80 -26.91
C LYS A 14 -22.18 -13.26 -27.80
N ARG A 15 -23.04 -12.33 -27.31
CA ARG A 15 -24.21 -11.86 -28.03
C ARG A 15 -24.25 -10.39 -28.38
N GLN A 16 -23.20 -9.63 -28.08
CA GLN A 16 -23.10 -8.27 -28.55
C GLN A 16 -22.26 -8.26 -29.83
N ASP A 17 -22.88 -7.91 -30.97
CA ASP A 17 -22.15 -7.33 -32.09
C ASP A 17 -21.41 -6.11 -31.52
N MET A 18 -20.15 -6.32 -31.18
CA MET A 18 -19.29 -5.25 -30.67
C MET A 18 -18.85 -4.42 -31.87
N ASP A 19 -19.71 -3.49 -32.29
CA ASP A 19 -19.30 -2.44 -33.21
C ASP A 19 -18.41 -1.45 -32.44
N LEU A 20 -17.12 -1.78 -32.34
CA LEU A 20 -16.09 -0.95 -31.69
C LEU A 20 -15.06 -0.54 -32.76
N PRO A 21 -15.44 0.39 -33.67
CA PRO A 21 -14.66 0.72 -34.86
C PRO A 21 -13.26 1.29 -34.55
N ASN A 22 -13.05 1.78 -33.33
CA ASN A 22 -11.79 2.36 -32.88
C ASN A 22 -10.96 1.37 -32.01
N LEU A 23 -11.45 0.16 -31.81
CA LEU A 23 -10.74 -0.84 -31.04
C LEU A 23 -9.71 -1.57 -31.93
N ASP A 24 -8.46 -1.56 -31.50
CA ASP A 24 -7.46 -2.47 -32.07
C ASP A 24 -7.73 -3.89 -31.55
N GLN A 25 -8.31 -4.72 -32.42
CA GLN A 25 -8.68 -6.11 -32.11
C GLN A 25 -7.44 -6.96 -31.73
N ASN A 26 -6.23 -6.59 -32.16
CA ASN A 26 -5.01 -7.34 -31.85
C ASN A 26 -4.48 -7.06 -30.45
N SER A 27 -4.80 -5.89 -29.90
CA SER A 27 -4.41 -5.48 -28.55
C SER A 27 -5.53 -5.63 -27.52
N PHE A 28 -6.74 -6.04 -27.94
CA PHE A 28 -7.86 -6.28 -27.05
C PHE A 28 -7.81 -7.69 -26.46
N ALA A 29 -7.52 -7.77 -25.17
CA ALA A 29 -7.54 -9.01 -24.41
C ALA A 29 -8.77 -9.08 -23.50
N LEU A 30 -9.60 -10.10 -23.68
CA LEU A 30 -10.64 -10.41 -22.71
C LEU A 30 -10.00 -10.98 -21.45
N PRO A 31 -10.51 -10.62 -20.25
CA PRO A 31 -10.02 -11.23 -19.02
C PRO A 31 -10.20 -12.75 -19.07
N ASP A 32 -9.14 -13.48 -18.82
CA ASP A 32 -9.20 -14.92 -18.61
C ASP A 32 -9.69 -15.21 -17.20
N LEU A 33 -10.98 -15.53 -17.07
CA LEU A 33 -11.60 -15.82 -15.77
C LEU A 33 -11.09 -17.14 -15.15
N ASP A 34 -10.57 -18.06 -15.96
CA ASP A 34 -9.97 -19.29 -15.45
C ASP A 34 -8.57 -19.05 -14.91
N ALA A 35 -7.81 -18.14 -15.50
CA ALA A 35 -6.53 -17.68 -14.97
C ALA A 35 -6.67 -16.91 -13.63
N LEU A 36 -7.86 -16.35 -13.34
CA LEU A 36 -8.16 -15.72 -12.05
C LEU A 36 -8.50 -16.74 -10.93
N ARG A 37 -8.61 -18.02 -11.25
CA ARG A 37 -8.73 -19.10 -10.25
C ARG A 37 -7.35 -19.43 -9.70
N VAL A 38 -6.82 -18.56 -8.86
CA VAL A 38 -5.45 -18.67 -8.36
C VAL A 38 -5.39 -19.61 -7.16
N ASP A 39 -4.40 -20.48 -7.15
CA ASP A 39 -3.97 -21.15 -5.91
C ASP A 39 -3.33 -20.10 -5.00
N PHE A 40 -4.04 -19.71 -3.94
CA PHE A 40 -3.54 -18.74 -2.99
C PHE A 40 -2.22 -19.21 -2.36
N PRO A 41 -1.22 -18.32 -2.26
CA PRO A 41 0.04 -18.64 -1.60
C PRO A 41 -0.20 -19.17 -0.18
N LYS A 42 0.52 -20.25 0.20
CA LYS A 42 0.37 -20.89 1.51
C LYS A 42 1.14 -20.18 2.63
N HIS A 43 2.07 -19.29 2.28
CA HIS A 43 2.81 -18.51 3.29
C HIS A 43 1.94 -17.38 3.88
N LYS A 44 2.36 -16.86 5.04
CA LYS A 44 1.73 -15.70 5.67
C LYS A 44 1.76 -14.48 4.72
N PRO A 45 0.71 -13.61 4.73
CA PRO A 45 0.75 -12.35 3.97
C PRO A 45 1.95 -11.50 4.38
N ARG A 46 2.68 -10.98 3.40
CA ARG A 46 3.94 -10.23 3.60
C ARG A 46 3.68 -8.73 3.47
N ILE A 47 3.85 -8.02 4.57
CA ILE A 47 3.55 -6.58 4.64
C ILE A 47 4.81 -5.78 4.95
N LEU A 48 5.15 -4.84 4.06
CA LEU A 48 6.23 -3.87 4.27
C LEU A 48 5.65 -2.59 4.86
N LEU A 49 6.29 -2.07 5.91
CA LEU A 49 5.90 -0.81 6.52
C LEU A 49 7.01 0.24 6.36
N LEU A 50 6.64 1.39 5.81
CA LEU A 50 7.50 2.55 5.64
C LEU A 50 7.03 3.70 6.52
N TYR A 51 7.97 4.48 7.06
CA TYR A 51 7.64 5.72 7.77
C TYR A 51 8.55 6.88 7.39
N GLY A 52 7.99 8.09 7.43
CA GLY A 52 8.60 9.30 6.88
C GLY A 52 9.36 10.15 7.89
N SER A 53 10.17 9.57 8.79
CA SER A 53 10.91 10.37 9.77
C SER A 53 12.20 9.67 10.23
N LEU A 54 13.27 10.45 10.43
CA LEU A 54 14.53 9.96 10.98
C LEU A 54 14.74 10.37 12.45
N ARG A 55 13.72 10.96 13.10
CA ARG A 55 13.81 11.36 14.50
C ARG A 55 13.69 10.17 15.42
N ASP A 56 14.45 10.14 16.52
CA ASP A 56 14.37 9.10 17.55
C ASP A 56 12.95 9.02 18.15
N ARG A 57 12.39 10.14 18.58
CA ARG A 57 10.99 10.25 18.97
C ARG A 57 10.16 10.72 17.79
N SER A 58 9.59 9.77 17.07
CA SER A 58 8.79 10.01 15.87
C SER A 58 7.40 9.39 15.97
N TYR A 59 6.36 10.22 15.94
CA TYR A 59 4.97 9.75 15.97
C TYR A 59 4.58 8.96 14.73
N SER A 60 5.13 9.26 13.57
CA SER A 60 4.91 8.43 12.38
C SER A 60 5.53 7.04 12.54
N ARG A 61 6.72 6.94 13.16
CA ARG A 61 7.32 5.65 13.52
C ARG A 61 6.46 4.91 14.53
N PHE A 62 5.98 5.58 15.60
CA PHE A 62 5.14 4.95 16.62
C PHE A 62 3.84 4.42 16.01
N LEU A 63 3.19 5.19 15.14
CA LEU A 63 2.00 4.75 14.43
C LEU A 63 2.28 3.53 13.54
N THR A 64 3.42 3.51 12.85
CA THR A 64 3.88 2.37 12.05
C THR A 64 4.10 1.13 12.92
N LEU A 65 4.69 1.27 14.10
CA LEU A 65 4.90 0.15 15.02
C LEU A 65 3.58 -0.37 15.63
N GLU A 66 2.57 0.48 15.83
CA GLU A 66 1.24 0.00 16.21
C GLU A 66 0.58 -0.78 15.05
N ALA A 67 0.67 -0.27 13.83
CA ALA A 67 0.20 -0.99 12.65
C ALA A 67 0.91 -2.36 12.50
N GLN A 68 2.21 -2.41 12.74
CA GLN A 68 2.98 -3.67 12.74
C GLN A 68 2.40 -4.67 13.76
N ARG A 69 2.21 -4.25 15.01
CA ARG A 69 1.66 -5.13 16.07
C ARG A 69 0.29 -5.69 15.70
N LEU A 70 -0.58 -4.85 15.12
CA LEU A 70 -1.90 -5.27 14.65
C LEU A 70 -1.80 -6.29 13.53
N LEU A 71 -0.96 -6.03 12.53
CA LEU A 71 -0.75 -6.94 11.41
C LEU A 71 -0.13 -8.29 11.83
N ASP A 72 0.85 -8.26 12.75
CA ASP A 72 1.44 -9.48 13.33
C ASP A 72 0.38 -10.30 14.09
N ALA A 73 -0.47 -9.63 14.87
CA ALA A 73 -1.60 -10.27 15.58
C ALA A 73 -2.65 -10.85 14.61
N MET A 74 -2.83 -10.25 13.43
CA MET A 74 -3.69 -10.75 12.35
C MET A 74 -3.03 -11.88 11.53
N GLY A 75 -1.79 -12.26 11.85
CA GLY A 75 -1.09 -13.37 11.21
C GLY A 75 -0.24 -13.02 10.00
N ALA A 76 0.01 -11.74 9.72
CA ALA A 76 0.95 -11.32 8.69
C ALA A 76 2.42 -11.61 9.09
N GLU A 77 3.30 -11.66 8.09
CA GLU A 77 4.75 -11.51 8.25
C GLU A 77 5.09 -10.06 7.89
N THR A 78 5.66 -9.30 8.83
CA THR A 78 5.89 -7.87 8.65
C THR A 78 7.37 -7.51 8.61
N ARG A 79 7.72 -6.48 7.83
CA ARG A 79 9.04 -5.83 7.84
C ARG A 79 8.86 -4.32 7.93
N VAL A 80 9.56 -3.70 8.88
CA VAL A 80 9.65 -2.23 8.97
C VAL A 80 10.96 -1.80 8.34
N PHE A 81 10.91 -0.95 7.33
CA PHE A 81 12.11 -0.36 6.75
C PHE A 81 12.50 0.91 7.50
N HIS A 82 13.76 0.97 7.93
CA HIS A 82 14.34 2.13 8.60
C HIS A 82 15.16 2.95 7.60
N ALA A 83 14.71 4.15 7.27
CA ALA A 83 15.32 4.99 6.22
C ALA A 83 16.62 5.69 6.65
N ASN A 84 17.15 5.41 7.87
CA ASN A 84 18.44 5.93 8.30
C ASN A 84 19.56 5.44 7.36
N GLY A 85 20.35 6.37 6.85
CA GLY A 85 21.42 6.06 5.90
C GLY A 85 20.96 5.85 4.45
N LEU A 86 19.67 6.00 4.15
CA LEU A 86 19.20 6.04 2.76
C LEU A 86 19.62 7.36 2.12
N PRO A 87 20.44 7.37 1.04
CA PRO A 87 20.82 8.59 0.36
C PRO A 87 19.64 9.21 -0.38
N LEU A 88 19.77 10.49 -0.75
CA LEU A 88 18.83 11.10 -1.69
C LEU A 88 19.05 10.49 -3.09
N PRO A 89 18.00 10.34 -3.91
CA PRO A 89 18.13 9.77 -5.25
C PRO A 89 19.16 10.46 -6.15
N ASP A 90 19.29 11.79 -6.03
CA ASP A 90 20.22 12.57 -6.85
C ASP A 90 21.69 12.52 -6.35
N ASP A 91 21.91 12.14 -5.08
CA ASP A 91 23.22 12.08 -4.45
C ASP A 91 23.74 10.64 -4.25
N GLY A 92 22.91 9.64 -4.55
CA GLY A 92 23.20 8.25 -4.26
C GLY A 92 23.29 7.37 -5.49
N SER A 93 23.84 6.17 -5.28
CA SER A 93 23.88 5.12 -6.29
C SER A 93 22.80 4.08 -6.03
N ALA A 94 22.26 3.49 -7.10
CA ALA A 94 21.33 2.38 -7.02
C ALA A 94 21.94 1.15 -6.32
N GLU A 95 23.24 0.99 -6.34
CA GLU A 95 24.00 -0.10 -5.70
C GLU A 95 24.26 0.15 -4.21
N HIS A 96 23.88 1.34 -3.68
CA HIS A 96 24.02 1.63 -2.26
C HIS A 96 23.26 0.56 -1.42
N PRO A 97 23.90 -0.05 -0.40
CA PRO A 97 23.31 -1.17 0.36
C PRO A 97 21.92 -0.88 0.91
N LYS A 98 21.69 0.36 1.38
CA LYS A 98 20.39 0.78 1.92
C LYS A 98 19.31 0.91 0.84
N VAL A 99 19.70 1.21 -0.40
CA VAL A 99 18.78 1.24 -1.56
C VAL A 99 18.42 -0.19 -1.96
N GLN A 100 19.38 -1.10 -1.96
CA GLN A 100 19.13 -2.51 -2.26
C GLN A 100 18.22 -3.14 -1.20
N GLU A 101 18.48 -2.89 0.10
CA GLU A 101 17.59 -3.34 1.19
C GLU A 101 16.13 -2.90 0.97
N LEU A 102 15.93 -1.63 0.59
CA LEU A 102 14.60 -1.10 0.30
C LEU A 102 13.95 -1.82 -0.90
N ARG A 103 14.68 -2.00 -1.98
CA ARG A 103 14.18 -2.65 -3.20
C ARG A 103 13.84 -4.12 -2.98
N GLU A 104 14.67 -4.84 -2.23
CA GLU A 104 14.41 -6.23 -1.83
C GLU A 104 13.15 -6.32 -0.95
N ALA A 105 12.98 -5.40 0.01
CA ALA A 105 11.79 -5.35 0.85
C ALA A 105 10.52 -5.05 0.03
N MET A 106 10.62 -4.18 -0.98
CA MET A 106 9.53 -3.89 -1.91
C MET A 106 9.11 -5.13 -2.71
N LEU A 107 10.10 -5.85 -3.27
CA LEU A 107 9.83 -7.07 -4.04
C LEU A 107 9.27 -8.20 -3.16
N TRP A 108 9.73 -8.31 -1.91
CA TRP A 108 9.26 -9.30 -0.96
C TRP A 108 7.80 -9.08 -0.55
N SER A 109 7.33 -7.81 -0.50
CA SER A 109 6.01 -7.46 0.04
C SER A 109 4.86 -7.81 -0.92
N GLU A 110 3.71 -8.16 -0.38
CA GLU A 110 2.43 -8.31 -1.08
C GLU A 110 1.48 -7.15 -0.78
N GLY A 111 1.67 -6.52 0.38
CA GLY A 111 1.00 -5.30 0.80
C GLY A 111 1.97 -4.35 1.49
N GLN A 112 1.60 -3.08 1.56
CA GLN A 112 2.44 -2.05 2.18
C GLN A 112 1.62 -1.09 3.04
N VAL A 113 2.27 -0.52 4.05
CA VAL A 113 1.76 0.60 4.86
C VAL A 113 2.74 1.75 4.71
N TRP A 114 2.25 2.90 4.27
CA TRP A 114 3.04 4.12 4.20
C TRP A 114 2.54 5.12 5.23
N THR A 115 3.40 5.53 6.16
CA THR A 115 3.05 6.44 7.26
C THR A 115 3.92 7.69 7.21
N SER A 116 3.37 8.85 6.88
CA SER A 116 4.11 10.11 6.82
C SER A 116 3.68 11.08 7.92
N PRO A 117 4.62 11.81 8.54
CA PRO A 117 4.23 13.04 9.21
C PRO A 117 3.81 14.07 8.14
N GLU A 118 2.78 14.85 8.43
CA GLU A 118 2.45 16.00 7.60
C GLU A 118 3.35 17.17 7.96
N ARG A 119 4.01 17.73 6.96
CA ARG A 119 4.83 18.93 7.06
C ARG A 119 4.42 19.94 5.99
N HIS A 120 4.00 21.13 6.41
CA HIS A 120 3.59 22.20 5.48
C HIS A 120 2.55 21.70 4.46
N GLY A 121 1.57 20.92 4.92
CA GLY A 121 0.51 20.39 4.06
C GLY A 121 0.97 19.29 3.07
N ALA A 122 2.11 18.64 3.33
CA ALA A 122 2.67 17.62 2.44
C ALA A 122 3.23 16.42 3.19
N MET A 123 3.47 15.31 2.48
CA MET A 123 4.30 14.22 2.99
C MET A 123 5.73 14.71 3.23
N SER A 124 6.47 14.04 4.11
CA SER A 124 7.86 14.39 4.37
C SER A 124 8.79 14.01 3.21
N ALA A 125 9.91 14.72 3.11
CA ALA A 125 10.98 14.39 2.17
C ALA A 125 11.51 12.95 2.40
N VAL A 126 11.58 12.50 3.66
CA VAL A 126 12.01 11.13 4.00
C VAL A 126 11.06 10.09 3.41
N MET A 127 9.73 10.31 3.45
CA MET A 127 8.77 9.42 2.81
C MET A 127 8.93 9.45 1.29
N LYS A 128 9.02 10.63 0.70
CA LYS A 128 9.15 10.79 -0.76
C LYS A 128 10.44 10.14 -1.28
N SER A 129 11.57 10.33 -0.60
CA SER A 129 12.85 9.73 -0.98
C SER A 129 12.81 8.21 -1.03
N GLN A 130 12.12 7.55 -0.10
CA GLN A 130 11.95 6.09 -0.14
C GLN A 130 11.22 5.65 -1.42
N ILE A 131 10.19 6.39 -1.83
CA ILE A 131 9.41 6.06 -3.04
C ILE A 131 10.22 6.37 -4.31
N ASP A 132 11.02 7.43 -4.31
CA ASP A 132 11.83 7.82 -5.46
C ASP A 132 12.97 6.83 -5.78
N TRP A 133 13.37 6.02 -4.82
CA TRP A 133 14.32 4.93 -5.04
C TRP A 133 13.71 3.68 -5.70
N ILE A 134 12.37 3.62 -5.82
CA ILE A 134 11.71 2.50 -6.49
C ILE A 134 11.92 2.64 -8.01
N PRO A 135 12.52 1.66 -8.68
CA PRO A 135 12.81 1.79 -10.11
C PRO A 135 11.53 1.84 -10.94
N LEU A 136 11.59 2.64 -12.01
CA LEU A 136 10.55 2.74 -13.04
C LEU A 136 11.11 2.17 -14.34
N PRO A 137 11.24 0.84 -14.48
CA PRO A 137 11.77 0.26 -15.69
C PRO A 137 10.85 0.59 -16.86
N GLY A 138 11.44 1.13 -17.93
CA GLY A 138 10.70 1.51 -19.14
C GLY A 138 10.00 0.30 -19.75
N GLY A 139 8.67 0.33 -19.81
CA GLY A 139 7.86 -0.73 -20.42
C GLY A 139 7.71 -2.02 -19.60
N ALA A 140 8.39 -2.16 -18.47
CA ALA A 140 8.30 -3.35 -17.63
C ALA A 140 7.31 -3.20 -16.47
N ILE A 141 6.97 -4.31 -15.83
CA ILE A 141 6.14 -4.34 -14.60
C ILE A 141 6.90 -3.64 -13.46
N ARG A 142 6.25 -2.72 -12.77
CA ARG A 142 6.83 -2.04 -11.61
C ARG A 142 6.91 -2.99 -10.41
N PRO A 143 7.96 -2.89 -9.56
CA PRO A 143 8.08 -3.72 -8.36
C PRO A 143 6.89 -3.62 -7.40
N THR A 144 6.15 -2.51 -7.45
CA THR A 144 5.00 -2.22 -6.61
C THR A 144 3.66 -2.56 -7.25
N GLN A 145 3.64 -2.89 -8.54
CA GLN A 145 2.41 -3.11 -9.30
C GLN A 145 1.56 -4.23 -8.69
N GLY A 146 0.25 -3.97 -8.55
CA GLY A 146 -0.71 -4.93 -8.02
C GLY A 146 -0.67 -5.15 -6.50
N ARG A 147 0.36 -4.63 -5.79
CA ARG A 147 0.44 -4.73 -4.32
C ARG A 147 -0.58 -3.82 -3.66
N THR A 148 -1.15 -4.25 -2.54
CA THR A 148 -2.07 -3.43 -1.75
C THR A 148 -1.33 -2.35 -0.96
N LEU A 149 -2.00 -1.23 -0.70
CA LEU A 149 -1.42 -0.09 -0.01
C LEU A 149 -2.40 0.53 0.99
N ALA A 150 -2.01 0.60 2.27
CA ALA A 150 -2.66 1.41 3.29
C ALA A 150 -1.87 2.69 3.54
N LEU A 151 -2.58 3.79 3.78
CA LEU A 151 -1.99 5.11 3.98
C LEU A 151 -2.38 5.69 5.33
N MET A 152 -1.37 6.20 6.05
CA MET A 152 -1.56 6.85 7.34
C MET A 152 -0.72 8.12 7.43
N GLN A 153 -1.20 9.10 8.19
CA GLN A 153 -0.42 10.29 8.52
C GLN A 153 -0.55 10.66 10.00
N VAL A 154 0.41 11.43 10.47
CA VAL A 154 0.35 12.11 11.77
C VAL A 154 0.56 13.61 11.57
N SER A 155 -0.15 14.42 12.35
CA SER A 155 0.04 15.87 12.38
C SER A 155 0.17 16.39 13.83
N GLY A 156 0.88 17.51 13.99
CA GLY A 156 1.02 18.17 15.29
C GLY A 156 -0.14 19.11 15.63
N GLY A 157 -0.90 19.55 14.65
CA GLY A 157 -2.02 20.48 14.76
C GLY A 157 -3.38 19.81 14.61
N SER A 158 -4.32 20.56 14.03
CA SER A 158 -5.65 20.06 13.69
C SER A 158 -5.58 18.92 12.67
N GLN A 159 -6.67 18.18 12.56
CA GLN A 159 -6.75 17.11 11.59
C GLN A 159 -6.62 17.64 10.14
N SER A 160 -5.81 16.97 9.36
CA SER A 160 -5.59 17.19 7.93
C SER A 160 -5.53 15.87 7.21
N PHE A 161 -5.73 15.87 5.91
CA PHE A 161 -5.62 14.70 5.03
C PHE A 161 -4.66 14.92 3.86
N ASN A 162 -3.90 16.02 3.87
CA ASN A 162 -3.08 16.40 2.73
C ASN A 162 -1.98 15.37 2.42
N ALA A 163 -1.25 14.89 3.44
CA ALA A 163 -0.20 13.91 3.22
C ALA A 163 -0.76 12.56 2.73
N VAL A 164 -1.87 12.05 3.29
CA VAL A 164 -2.49 10.82 2.79
C VAL A 164 -3.03 10.99 1.38
N ASN A 165 -3.60 12.16 1.03
CA ASN A 165 -4.07 12.43 -0.32
C ASN A 165 -2.92 12.45 -1.34
N GLN A 166 -1.79 13.04 -1.00
CA GLN A 166 -0.57 13.01 -1.83
C GLN A 166 -0.02 11.59 -1.98
N MET A 167 0.07 10.83 -0.88
CA MET A 167 0.51 9.44 -0.93
C MET A 167 -0.46 8.55 -1.72
N ARG A 168 -1.76 8.87 -1.75
CA ARG A 168 -2.76 8.20 -2.59
C ARG A 168 -2.49 8.41 -4.08
N ILE A 169 -2.12 9.63 -4.47
CA ILE A 169 -1.69 9.94 -5.83
C ILE A 169 -0.43 9.14 -6.19
N LEU A 170 0.57 9.07 -5.28
CA LEU A 170 1.77 8.27 -5.48
C LEU A 170 1.45 6.77 -5.60
N GLY A 171 0.59 6.23 -4.72
CA GLY A 171 0.17 4.83 -4.77
C GLY A 171 -0.41 4.46 -6.14
N ARG A 172 -1.29 5.32 -6.68
CA ARG A 172 -1.82 5.17 -8.03
C ARG A 172 -0.71 5.23 -9.09
N TRP A 173 0.22 6.18 -8.96
CA TRP A 173 1.35 6.31 -9.89
C TRP A 173 2.27 5.08 -9.86
N MET A 174 2.45 4.51 -8.67
CA MET A 174 3.22 3.28 -8.46
C MET A 174 2.43 2.00 -8.82
N ARG A 175 1.23 2.13 -9.39
CA ARG A 175 0.31 1.05 -9.79
C ARG A 175 -0.07 0.10 -8.65
N MET A 176 -0.21 0.65 -7.45
CA MET A 176 -0.66 -0.08 -6.26
C MET A 176 -2.18 -0.04 -6.11
N ILE A 177 -2.73 -1.05 -5.49
CA ILE A 177 -4.14 -1.12 -5.08
C ILE A 177 -4.25 -0.39 -3.74
N THR A 178 -4.44 0.93 -3.76
CA THR A 178 -4.62 1.71 -2.54
C THR A 178 -6.01 1.46 -1.96
N ILE A 179 -6.08 0.89 -0.75
CA ILE A 179 -7.36 0.60 -0.09
C ILE A 179 -8.17 1.87 0.17
N PRO A 180 -9.52 1.81 0.21
CA PRO A 180 -10.36 2.98 0.44
C PRO A 180 -10.10 3.66 1.78
N ASN A 181 -9.93 2.88 2.85
CA ASN A 181 -9.74 3.41 4.19
C ASN A 181 -8.34 4.02 4.40
N GLN A 182 -8.25 4.97 5.30
CA GLN A 182 -7.00 5.67 5.65
C GLN A 182 -7.07 6.22 7.07
N SER A 183 -5.91 6.50 7.69
CA SER A 183 -5.84 7.09 9.01
C SER A 183 -5.10 8.44 8.98
N SER A 184 -5.65 9.42 9.71
CA SER A 184 -5.00 10.71 9.97
C SER A 184 -5.10 11.04 11.46
N VAL A 185 -3.97 10.95 12.16
CA VAL A 185 -3.88 11.18 13.60
C VAL A 185 -3.48 12.63 13.87
N ALA A 186 -4.45 13.44 14.26
CA ALA A 186 -4.24 14.83 14.65
C ALA A 186 -3.64 14.91 16.06
N LYS A 187 -2.92 16.01 16.36
CA LYS A 187 -2.30 16.24 17.68
C LYS A 187 -1.60 14.98 18.20
N ALA A 188 -0.82 14.33 17.34
CA ALA A 188 -0.23 13.02 17.61
C ALA A 188 0.54 12.93 18.93
N TRP A 189 1.06 14.06 19.45
CA TRP A 189 1.71 14.14 20.74
C TRP A 189 0.79 13.81 21.92
N GLN A 190 -0.52 13.87 21.76
CA GLN A 190 -1.51 13.48 22.80
C GLN A 190 -1.87 11.99 22.70
N GLU A 191 -1.74 11.39 21.52
CA GLU A 191 -2.23 10.05 21.20
C GLU A 191 -1.24 8.92 21.59
N PHE A 192 0.01 9.27 21.91
CA PHE A 192 1.02 8.30 22.31
C PHE A 192 1.53 8.57 23.72
N ASP A 193 1.83 7.50 24.44
CA ASP A 193 2.48 7.55 25.75
C ASP A 193 4.00 7.73 25.63
N ASP A 194 4.70 7.76 26.77
CA ASP A 194 6.15 7.93 26.83
C ASP A 194 6.91 6.74 26.25
N ALA A 195 6.32 5.54 26.27
CA ALA A 195 6.87 4.34 25.66
C ALA A 195 6.60 4.27 24.14
N GLY A 196 5.88 5.26 23.58
CA GLY A 196 5.52 5.29 22.15
C GLY A 196 4.37 4.37 21.78
N ARG A 197 3.57 3.91 22.78
CA ARG A 197 2.36 3.13 22.52
C ARG A 197 1.18 4.06 22.30
N MET A 198 0.35 3.72 21.32
CA MET A 198 -0.85 4.50 21.05
C MET A 198 -1.89 4.25 22.14
N LYS A 199 -2.49 5.33 22.62
CA LYS A 199 -3.54 5.30 23.65
C LYS A 199 -4.87 4.87 23.06
N PRO A 200 -5.77 4.27 23.84
CA PRO A 200 -7.16 4.03 23.42
C PRO A 200 -7.82 5.33 22.96
N SER A 201 -8.29 5.37 21.74
CA SER A 201 -8.97 6.53 21.16
C SER A 201 -9.64 6.14 19.83
N SER A 202 -10.51 7.01 19.32
CA SER A 202 -11.11 6.82 17.98
C SER A 202 -10.06 6.82 16.86
N PHE A 203 -8.90 7.40 17.08
CA PHE A 203 -7.78 7.29 16.14
C PHE A 203 -7.17 5.89 16.16
N TYR A 204 -7.04 5.27 17.33
CA TYR A 204 -6.58 3.89 17.43
C TYR A 204 -7.55 2.94 16.75
N ASP A 205 -8.85 3.07 17.03
CA ASP A 205 -9.89 2.26 16.38
C ASP A 205 -9.81 2.38 14.84
N ARG A 206 -9.58 3.60 14.34
CA ARG A 206 -9.39 3.82 12.90
C ARG A 206 -8.13 3.12 12.36
N VAL A 207 -7.06 3.03 13.12
CA VAL A 207 -5.86 2.28 12.71
C VAL A 207 -6.16 0.79 12.62
N VAL A 208 -6.94 0.25 13.56
CA VAL A 208 -7.40 -1.16 13.51
C VAL A 208 -8.19 -1.41 12.24
N ASP A 209 -9.22 -0.59 11.95
CA ASP A 209 -10.04 -0.71 10.73
C ASP A 209 -9.19 -0.70 9.44
N VAL A 210 -8.19 0.18 9.38
CA VAL A 210 -7.30 0.31 8.22
C VAL A 210 -6.44 -0.95 8.05
N MET A 211 -5.94 -1.53 9.14
CA MET A 211 -5.12 -2.75 9.07
C MET A 211 -5.96 -3.98 8.73
N GLU A 212 -7.18 -4.10 9.26
CA GLU A 212 -8.13 -5.15 8.90
C GLU A 212 -8.47 -5.10 7.40
N GLU A 213 -8.76 -3.91 6.89
CA GLU A 213 -9.06 -3.72 5.46
C GLU A 213 -7.84 -4.04 4.58
N LEU A 214 -6.63 -3.61 4.97
CA LEU A 214 -5.40 -3.94 4.27
C LEU A 214 -5.20 -5.47 4.19
N MET A 215 -5.36 -6.17 5.32
CA MET A 215 -5.23 -7.63 5.35
C MET A 215 -6.24 -8.31 4.44
N LYS A 216 -7.49 -7.87 4.47
CA LYS A 216 -8.56 -8.38 3.62
C LYS A 216 -8.23 -8.23 2.13
N PHE A 217 -7.85 -7.01 1.71
CA PHE A 217 -7.50 -6.77 0.31
C PHE A 217 -6.21 -7.50 -0.09
N THR A 218 -5.20 -7.55 0.78
CA THR A 218 -3.97 -8.30 0.49
C THR A 218 -4.27 -9.77 0.26
N LEU A 219 -5.08 -10.40 1.11
CA LEU A 219 -5.47 -11.80 0.96
C LEU A 219 -6.26 -12.06 -0.33
N LEU A 220 -7.10 -11.10 -0.77
CA LEU A 220 -7.89 -11.22 -1.98
C LEU A 220 -7.07 -11.06 -3.26
N THR A 221 -5.99 -10.26 -3.23
CA THR A 221 -5.25 -9.87 -4.45
C THR A 221 -3.88 -10.51 -4.57
N ARG A 222 -3.32 -11.12 -3.51
CA ARG A 222 -1.96 -11.65 -3.47
C ARG A 222 -1.65 -12.70 -4.54
N GLY A 223 -2.66 -13.39 -5.03
CA GLY A 223 -2.51 -14.40 -6.07
C GLY A 223 -2.54 -13.84 -7.50
N ILE A 224 -2.88 -12.56 -7.68
CA ILE A 224 -3.03 -11.91 -9.00
C ILE A 224 -2.13 -10.67 -9.14
N SER A 225 -1.29 -10.39 -8.15
CA SER A 225 -0.48 -9.16 -8.13
C SER A 225 0.61 -9.10 -9.21
N ASP A 226 0.99 -10.22 -9.78
CA ASP A 226 2.08 -10.34 -10.75
C ASP A 226 1.59 -10.36 -12.22
N HIS A 227 0.29 -10.07 -12.46
CA HIS A 227 -0.33 -10.07 -13.79
C HIS A 227 -0.66 -8.68 -14.31
#